data_fd4bab2ed986d0eec4278e6212e242ca
#
_entry.id   fd4bab2ed986d0eec4278e6212e242ca
#
_cell.length_a   1.000
_cell.length_b   1.000
_cell.length_c   1.000
_cell.angle_alpha   90.00
_cell.angle_beta   90.00
_cell.angle_gamma   90.00
#
_symmetry.space_group_name_H-M   'P 1'
#
loop_
_entity.id
_entity.type
_entity.pdbx_description
1 polymer ?
#
loop_
_entity_poly.entity_id
_entity_poly.type
_entity_poly.pdbx_seq_one_letter_code
_entity_poly.pdbx_strand_id
1 'polypeptide(L)'
;DSLGSRGLGDVYKRQDPEILETYNKLGISLDEQKRLEGVAVDAVFDSVSIATTFKDELAKHGVIFCSFSEAVQDHPELIKKYLGSVIPASDNYFAALNSAVFSDGSFVYIPKGVRCPMELSTYFRINATNTGQFERTLIIADEGSYVSYLEGCTAPMRDENQLHAACVELVAHKDATIKYSTIQNWFSGDKEGKGGIYNFVTKRGNCLGDNSKISWTQVETGSAITWKYPSVIMQGDNLSLIHI
;
A
#
# COMPACT_ATOMS: atom_id res chain seq x y z
N ASP A 1 28.92 -22.58 -27.84
CA ASP A 1 28.44 -22.34 -26.48
C ASP A 1 27.17 -21.57 -26.56
N SER A 2 26.04 -22.29 -26.52
CA SER A 2 24.70 -21.80 -26.74
C SER A 2 24.10 -21.33 -25.41
N LEU A 3 24.03 -20.02 -25.22
CA LEU A 3 23.07 -19.42 -24.29
C LEU A 3 21.70 -19.48 -24.95
N GLY A 4 20.94 -20.55 -24.59
CA GLY A 4 19.58 -20.73 -25.05
C GLY A 4 18.70 -19.58 -24.65
N SER A 5 18.09 -18.95 -25.64
CA SER A 5 16.98 -18.01 -25.51
C SER A 5 15.80 -18.74 -24.82
N ARG A 6 15.67 -18.61 -23.52
CA ARG A 6 14.41 -18.96 -22.86
C ARG A 6 13.39 -17.90 -23.29
N GLY A 7 12.50 -18.33 -24.16
CA GLY A 7 11.50 -17.44 -24.74
C GLY A 7 10.54 -16.93 -23.66
N LEU A 8 10.12 -15.67 -23.82
CA LEU A 8 9.06 -15.01 -23.04
C LEU A 8 7.76 -15.83 -22.89
N GLY A 9 7.58 -16.86 -23.73
CA GLY A 9 6.40 -17.75 -23.68
C GLY A 9 6.37 -18.75 -22.51
N ASP A 10 7.49 -19.02 -21.84
CA ASP A 10 7.52 -19.98 -20.72
C ASP A 10 7.16 -19.32 -19.37
N VAL A 11 7.23 -18.02 -19.28
CA VAL A 11 6.88 -17.23 -18.09
C VAL A 11 5.35 -17.20 -17.93
N TYR A 12 4.60 -17.13 -19.03
CA TYR A 12 3.13 -17.15 -19.03
C TYR A 12 2.48 -18.45 -18.53
N LYS A 13 3.23 -19.54 -18.45
CA LYS A 13 2.71 -20.83 -17.98
C LYS A 13 2.75 -21.02 -16.47
N ARG A 14 3.22 -20.02 -15.72
CA ARG A 14 3.41 -20.11 -14.26
C ARG A 14 2.53 -19.20 -13.42
N GLN A 15 1.60 -18.45 -14.03
CA GLN A 15 0.63 -17.72 -13.23
C GLN A 15 -0.44 -18.70 -12.73
N ASP A 16 -0.63 -18.71 -11.42
CA ASP A 16 -1.67 -19.49 -10.77
C ASP A 16 -3.03 -19.07 -11.37
N PRO A 17 -3.85 -20.02 -11.86
CA PRO A 17 -5.17 -19.73 -12.42
C PRO A 17 -6.07 -18.93 -11.47
N GLU A 18 -5.92 -19.11 -10.16
CA GLU A 18 -6.66 -18.39 -9.13
C GLU A 18 -6.27 -16.90 -9.07
N ILE A 19 -4.98 -16.61 -9.27
CA ILE A 19 -4.48 -15.23 -9.35
C ILE A 19 -5.03 -14.54 -10.60
N LEU A 20 -5.03 -15.21 -11.75
CA LEU A 20 -5.58 -14.66 -12.99
C LEU A 20 -7.09 -14.42 -12.89
N GLU A 21 -7.82 -15.34 -12.27
CA GLU A 21 -9.25 -15.19 -12.03
C GLU A 21 -9.53 -13.98 -11.10
N THR A 22 -8.70 -13.82 -10.08
CA THR A 22 -8.76 -12.68 -9.17
C THR A 22 -8.53 -11.37 -9.93
N TYR A 23 -7.47 -11.25 -10.72
CA TYR A 23 -7.20 -10.06 -11.52
C TYR A 23 -8.34 -9.74 -12.50
N ASN A 24 -8.93 -10.76 -13.10
CA ASN A 24 -10.07 -10.58 -14.01
C ASN A 24 -11.33 -10.11 -13.25
N LYS A 25 -11.63 -10.66 -12.09
CA LYS A 25 -12.72 -10.19 -11.20
C LYS A 25 -12.52 -8.73 -10.77
N LEU A 26 -11.27 -8.34 -10.57
CA LEU A 26 -10.88 -7.00 -10.18
C LEU A 26 -10.90 -6.00 -11.35
N GLY A 27 -11.08 -6.47 -12.59
CA GLY A 27 -11.04 -5.62 -13.78
C GLY A 27 -9.67 -5.00 -14.04
N ILE A 28 -8.59 -5.62 -13.54
CA ILE A 28 -7.22 -5.19 -13.79
C ILE A 28 -6.91 -5.53 -15.25
N SER A 29 -6.44 -4.55 -16.02
CA SER A 29 -6.14 -4.75 -17.44
C SER A 29 -5.02 -5.78 -17.65
N LEU A 30 -5.04 -6.51 -18.78
CA LEU A 30 -4.02 -7.51 -19.10
C LEU A 30 -2.59 -6.95 -19.11
N ASP A 31 -2.42 -5.68 -19.49
CA ASP A 31 -1.11 -5.03 -19.48
C ASP A 31 -0.64 -4.71 -18.06
N GLU A 32 -1.56 -4.40 -17.17
CA GLU A 32 -1.29 -4.18 -15.75
C GLU A 32 -1.02 -5.50 -15.02
N GLN A 33 -1.80 -6.54 -15.32
CA GLN A 33 -1.57 -7.91 -14.81
C GLN A 33 -0.14 -8.40 -15.15
N LYS A 34 0.36 -8.11 -16.35
CA LYS A 34 1.74 -8.45 -16.74
C LYS A 34 2.79 -7.73 -15.91
N ARG A 35 2.53 -6.48 -15.51
CA ARG A 35 3.46 -5.69 -14.67
C ARG A 35 3.48 -6.16 -13.24
N LEU A 36 2.41 -6.80 -12.78
CA LEU A 36 2.28 -7.37 -11.43
C LEU A 36 2.83 -8.80 -11.32
N GLU A 37 3.39 -9.34 -12.39
CA GLU A 37 4.00 -10.67 -12.38
C GLU A 37 5.19 -10.73 -11.41
N GLY A 38 5.15 -11.67 -10.44
CA GLY A 38 6.16 -11.79 -9.40
C GLY A 38 6.08 -10.75 -8.28
N VAL A 39 5.00 -9.98 -8.23
CA VAL A 39 4.68 -9.03 -7.16
C VAL A 39 3.57 -9.63 -6.30
N ALA A 40 3.73 -9.61 -4.98
CA ALA A 40 2.62 -9.96 -4.09
C ALA A 40 1.62 -8.80 -4.04
N VAL A 41 0.38 -9.08 -4.38
CA VAL A 41 -0.68 -8.06 -4.47
C VAL A 41 -1.77 -8.33 -3.46
N ASP A 42 -2.15 -7.28 -2.72
CA ASP A 42 -3.38 -7.19 -1.96
C ASP A 42 -4.36 -6.26 -2.68
N ALA A 43 -5.60 -6.72 -2.86
CA ALA A 43 -6.60 -5.96 -3.60
C ALA A 43 -7.74 -5.53 -2.68
N VAL A 44 -7.93 -4.23 -2.56
CA VAL A 44 -8.92 -3.60 -1.67
C VAL A 44 -9.95 -2.82 -2.49
N PHE A 45 -11.21 -3.19 -2.34
CA PHE A 45 -12.35 -2.57 -3.01
C PHE A 45 -13.30 -1.96 -1.99
N ASP A 46 -13.63 -0.68 -2.17
CA ASP A 46 -14.55 0.05 -1.28
C ASP A 46 -14.20 -0.17 0.21
N SER A 47 -12.90 -0.11 0.53
CA SER A 47 -12.33 -0.32 1.87
C SER A 47 -12.49 -1.74 2.44
N VAL A 48 -12.58 -2.76 1.59
CA VAL A 48 -12.60 -4.17 1.99
C VAL A 48 -11.55 -4.94 1.20
N SER A 49 -10.63 -5.63 1.88
CA SER A 49 -9.67 -6.53 1.22
C SER A 49 -10.39 -7.76 0.66
N ILE A 50 -10.10 -8.08 -0.60
CA ILE A 50 -10.74 -9.19 -1.31
C ILE A 50 -9.80 -10.37 -1.46
N ALA A 51 -8.52 -10.14 -1.73
CA ALA A 51 -7.53 -11.17 -1.97
C ALA A 51 -6.11 -10.67 -1.73
N THR A 52 -5.30 -11.50 -1.07
CA THR A 52 -3.85 -11.30 -0.94
C THR A 52 -3.15 -12.48 -1.59
N THR A 53 -2.25 -12.21 -2.54
CA THR A 53 -1.51 -13.25 -3.26
C THR A 53 -0.17 -13.58 -2.60
N PHE A 54 0.39 -14.76 -2.88
CA PHE A 54 1.71 -15.21 -2.39
C PHE A 54 1.89 -15.28 -0.87
N LYS A 55 0.82 -15.37 -0.10
CA LYS A 55 0.89 -15.46 1.37
C LYS A 55 1.80 -16.57 1.86
N ASP A 56 1.66 -17.78 1.30
CA ASP A 56 2.44 -18.95 1.71
C ASP A 56 3.92 -18.79 1.40
N GLU A 57 4.27 -18.14 0.29
CA GLU A 57 5.66 -17.88 -0.06
C GLU A 57 6.28 -16.85 0.88
N LEU A 58 5.57 -15.77 1.18
CA LEU A 58 6.00 -14.76 2.16
C LEU A 58 6.14 -15.34 3.56
N ALA A 59 5.20 -16.21 3.96
CA ALA A 59 5.20 -16.87 5.26
C ALA A 59 6.44 -17.75 5.50
N LYS A 60 7.02 -18.37 4.44
CA LYS A 60 8.28 -19.12 4.54
C LYS A 60 9.46 -18.27 5.05
N HIS A 61 9.39 -16.97 4.83
CA HIS A 61 10.36 -15.99 5.30
C HIS A 61 9.90 -15.26 6.57
N GLY A 62 8.74 -15.65 7.13
CA GLY A 62 8.13 -14.99 8.27
C GLY A 62 7.55 -13.60 7.97
N VAL A 63 7.45 -13.23 6.68
CA VAL A 63 6.85 -11.97 6.25
C VAL A 63 5.33 -12.07 6.37
N ILE A 64 4.72 -11.09 7.02
CA ILE A 64 3.27 -10.95 7.10
C ILE A 64 2.83 -9.90 6.09
N PHE A 65 1.92 -10.26 5.20
CA PHE A 65 1.24 -9.38 4.28
C PHE A 65 -0.22 -9.81 4.20
N CYS A 66 -1.10 -9.04 4.78
CA CYS A 66 -2.51 -9.39 4.90
C CYS A 66 -3.38 -8.14 5.10
N SER A 67 -4.69 -8.30 5.11
CA SER A 67 -5.63 -7.25 5.48
C SER A 67 -5.54 -6.89 6.96
N PHE A 68 -6.03 -5.70 7.34
CA PHE A 68 -6.17 -5.35 8.76
C PHE A 68 -7.15 -6.29 9.48
N SER A 69 -8.22 -6.70 8.82
CA SER A 69 -9.21 -7.63 9.38
C SER A 69 -8.56 -8.96 9.81
N GLU A 70 -7.64 -9.50 8.99
CA GLU A 70 -6.86 -10.68 9.35
C GLU A 70 -5.83 -10.36 10.45
N ALA A 71 -5.09 -9.25 10.29
CA ALA A 71 -4.05 -8.88 11.25
C ALA A 71 -4.58 -8.68 12.68
N VAL A 72 -5.79 -8.15 12.83
CA VAL A 72 -6.44 -8.02 14.14
C VAL A 72 -6.70 -9.37 14.80
N GLN A 73 -7.01 -10.39 14.01
CA GLN A 73 -7.29 -11.75 14.50
C GLN A 73 -6.00 -12.54 14.75
N ASP A 74 -5.08 -12.54 13.79
CA ASP A 74 -3.92 -13.42 13.78
C ASP A 74 -2.68 -12.80 14.42
N HIS A 75 -2.59 -11.46 14.46
CA HIS A 75 -1.41 -10.71 14.95
C HIS A 75 -1.78 -9.53 15.87
N PRO A 76 -2.69 -9.73 16.87
CA PRO A 76 -3.23 -8.65 17.69
C PRO A 76 -2.18 -7.86 18.47
N GLU A 77 -1.05 -8.48 18.84
CA GLU A 77 0.02 -7.79 19.56
C GLU A 77 0.71 -6.74 18.68
N LEU A 78 0.95 -7.05 17.41
CA LEU A 78 1.55 -6.10 16.46
C LEU A 78 0.59 -4.94 16.21
N ILE A 79 -0.68 -5.22 16.02
CA ILE A 79 -1.71 -4.18 15.86
C ILE A 79 -1.78 -3.28 17.08
N LYS A 80 -1.88 -3.83 18.28
CA LYS A 80 -1.94 -3.05 19.54
C LYS A 80 -0.69 -2.18 19.75
N LYS A 81 0.47 -2.66 19.30
CA LYS A 81 1.73 -1.95 19.48
C LYS A 81 1.90 -0.81 18.48
N TYR A 82 1.50 -0.99 17.23
CA TYR A 82 1.91 -0.11 16.15
C TYR A 82 0.79 0.71 15.52
N LEU A 83 -0.46 0.23 15.52
CA LEU A 83 -1.58 0.96 14.91
C LEU A 83 -1.81 2.30 15.66
N GLY A 84 -1.78 3.39 14.90
CA GLY A 84 -1.92 4.74 15.45
C GLY A 84 -0.69 5.26 16.21
N SER A 85 0.43 4.52 16.21
CA SER A 85 1.66 4.93 16.88
C SER A 85 2.39 6.05 16.14
N VAL A 86 2.16 6.18 14.84
CA VAL A 86 2.78 7.21 13.98
C VAL A 86 1.74 8.23 13.51
N ILE A 87 0.49 7.80 13.27
CA ILE A 87 -0.65 8.69 12.97
C ILE A 87 -1.69 8.53 14.07
N PRO A 88 -1.60 9.28 15.18
CA PRO A 88 -2.65 9.30 16.18
C PRO A 88 -3.92 9.98 15.61
N ALA A 89 -5.09 9.68 16.18
CA ALA A 89 -6.35 10.31 15.79
C ALA A 89 -6.33 11.84 15.92
N SER A 90 -5.42 12.39 16.72
CA SER A 90 -5.22 13.82 16.90
C SER A 90 -4.30 14.48 15.87
N ASP A 91 -3.73 13.74 14.91
CA ASP A 91 -2.80 14.29 13.90
C ASP A 91 -3.47 15.41 13.07
N ASN A 92 -4.63 15.12 12.52
CA ASN A 92 -5.44 16.09 11.77
C ASN A 92 -6.88 15.58 11.62
N TYR A 93 -7.75 16.43 11.07
CA TYR A 93 -9.17 16.12 10.89
C TYR A 93 -9.42 14.82 10.09
N PHE A 94 -8.71 14.62 8.98
CA PHE A 94 -8.88 13.43 8.13
C PHE A 94 -8.28 12.18 8.75
N ALA A 95 -7.23 12.29 9.55
CA ALA A 95 -6.71 11.20 10.36
C ALA A 95 -7.69 10.78 11.46
N ALA A 96 -8.36 11.75 12.10
CA ALA A 96 -9.43 11.49 13.05
C ALA A 96 -10.61 10.77 12.38
N LEU A 97 -11.06 11.28 11.22
CA LEU A 97 -12.13 10.67 10.44
C LEU A 97 -11.77 9.25 10.00
N ASN A 98 -10.57 9.05 9.41
CA ASN A 98 -10.10 7.72 9.04
C ASN A 98 -10.08 6.78 10.24
N SER A 99 -9.55 7.20 11.39
CA SER A 99 -9.48 6.38 12.61
C SER A 99 -10.86 5.96 13.13
N ALA A 100 -11.90 6.74 12.86
CA ALA A 100 -13.27 6.44 13.29
C ALA A 100 -14.01 5.48 12.35
N VAL A 101 -13.66 5.47 11.05
CA VAL A 101 -14.50 4.81 10.04
C VAL A 101 -13.76 3.85 9.11
N PHE A 102 -12.42 3.74 9.19
CA PHE A 102 -11.73 2.76 8.34
C PHE A 102 -12.18 1.34 8.70
N SER A 103 -12.40 0.52 7.69
CA SER A 103 -12.87 -0.85 7.87
C SER A 103 -11.80 -1.89 7.55
N ASP A 104 -10.88 -1.55 6.64
CA ASP A 104 -9.80 -2.45 6.25
C ASP A 104 -8.62 -1.66 5.62
N GLY A 105 -7.64 -2.37 5.11
CA GLY A 105 -6.43 -1.86 4.49
C GLY A 105 -5.32 -2.89 4.53
N SER A 106 -4.08 -2.45 4.35
CA SER A 106 -2.93 -3.35 4.26
C SER A 106 -2.06 -3.34 5.51
N PHE A 107 -1.76 -4.52 6.01
CA PHE A 107 -0.83 -4.74 7.10
C PHE A 107 0.41 -5.51 6.61
N VAL A 108 1.60 -4.96 6.88
CA VAL A 108 2.88 -5.56 6.50
C VAL A 108 3.82 -5.59 7.70
N TYR A 109 4.40 -6.75 7.97
CA TYR A 109 5.50 -6.90 8.92
C TYR A 109 6.64 -7.69 8.31
N ILE A 110 7.84 -7.11 8.32
CA ILE A 110 9.06 -7.77 7.84
C ILE A 110 9.93 -8.10 9.06
N PRO A 111 10.20 -9.39 9.34
CA PRO A 111 10.98 -9.81 10.49
C PRO A 111 12.42 -9.31 10.45
N LYS A 112 13.05 -9.31 11.62
CA LYS A 112 14.45 -8.93 11.81
C LYS A 112 15.40 -9.66 10.84
N GLY A 113 16.23 -8.88 10.14
CA GLY A 113 17.24 -9.36 9.20
C GLY A 113 16.69 -9.92 7.88
N VAL A 114 15.38 -9.87 7.67
CA VAL A 114 14.76 -10.41 6.45
C VAL A 114 14.73 -9.33 5.37
N ARG A 115 15.23 -9.69 4.19
CA ARG A 115 14.97 -8.96 2.96
C ARG A 115 13.74 -9.57 2.31
N CYS A 116 12.65 -8.79 2.18
CA CYS A 116 11.43 -9.28 1.55
C CYS A 116 11.76 -9.87 0.18
N PRO A 117 11.35 -11.12 -0.12
CA PRO A 117 11.79 -11.85 -1.31
C PRO A 117 11.22 -11.29 -2.61
N MET A 118 10.14 -10.52 -2.52
CA MET A 118 9.47 -9.91 -3.66
C MET A 118 8.97 -8.51 -3.33
N GLU A 119 8.60 -7.75 -4.33
CA GLU A 119 7.89 -6.48 -4.14
C GLU A 119 6.45 -6.75 -3.67
N LEU A 120 5.98 -5.95 -2.72
CA LEU A 120 4.60 -6.00 -2.25
C LEU A 120 3.82 -4.88 -2.92
N SER A 121 2.57 -5.12 -3.25
CA SER A 121 1.70 -4.09 -3.81
C SER A 121 0.29 -4.19 -3.25
N THR A 122 -0.32 -3.05 -2.98
CA THR A 122 -1.75 -2.96 -2.73
C THR A 122 -2.42 -2.12 -3.79
N TYR A 123 -3.54 -2.61 -4.28
CA TYR A 123 -4.35 -1.92 -5.26
C TYR A 123 -5.70 -1.54 -4.65
N PHE A 124 -5.90 -0.23 -4.49
CA PHE A 124 -7.14 0.33 -3.95
C PHE A 124 -8.03 0.84 -5.08
N ARG A 125 -9.31 0.46 -5.05
CA ARG A 125 -10.29 0.92 -6.01
C ARG A 125 -11.61 1.28 -5.37
N ILE A 126 -12.10 2.49 -5.65
CA ILE A 126 -13.46 2.92 -5.28
C ILE A 126 -14.41 2.51 -6.41
N ASN A 127 -15.37 1.65 -6.13
CA ASN A 127 -16.38 1.21 -7.11
C ASN A 127 -17.79 1.69 -6.80
N ALA A 128 -18.14 1.80 -5.52
CA ALA A 128 -19.48 2.20 -5.10
C ALA A 128 -19.75 3.70 -5.35
N THR A 129 -21.00 4.04 -5.62
CA THR A 129 -21.49 5.42 -5.74
C THR A 129 -21.83 5.99 -4.37
N ASN A 130 -21.73 7.32 -4.20
CA ASN A 130 -22.07 8.02 -2.96
C ASN A 130 -21.32 7.48 -1.73
N THR A 131 -20.08 7.00 -1.91
CA THR A 131 -19.25 6.45 -0.84
C THR A 131 -17.90 7.17 -0.80
N GLY A 132 -17.29 7.15 0.39
CA GLY A 132 -15.87 7.46 0.56
C GLY A 132 -15.05 6.17 0.68
N GLN A 133 -13.78 6.26 0.40
CA GLN A 133 -12.81 5.20 0.70
C GLN A 133 -11.92 5.65 1.85
N PHE A 134 -11.89 4.83 2.90
CA PHE A 134 -11.16 5.07 4.13
C PHE A 134 -10.34 3.82 4.42
N GLU A 135 -9.12 3.79 3.91
CA GLU A 135 -8.20 2.69 4.16
C GLU A 135 -7.03 3.11 5.03
N ARG A 136 -6.38 2.12 5.63
CA ARG A 136 -5.17 2.31 6.41
C ARG A 136 -4.10 1.32 5.99
N THR A 137 -2.88 1.82 5.78
CA THR A 137 -1.71 1.00 5.49
C THR A 137 -0.74 1.13 6.65
N LEU A 138 -0.29 0.00 7.20
CA LEU A 138 0.73 -0.05 8.25
C LEU A 138 1.86 -0.98 7.81
N ILE A 139 3.07 -0.43 7.66
CA ILE A 139 4.26 -1.19 7.29
C ILE A 139 5.30 -1.09 8.40
N ILE A 140 5.71 -2.23 8.92
CA ILE A 140 6.73 -2.35 9.96
C ILE A 140 7.91 -3.14 9.39
N ALA A 141 9.06 -2.50 9.31
CA ALA A 141 10.33 -3.12 8.97
C ALA A 141 11.17 -3.27 10.24
N ASP A 142 11.32 -4.50 10.73
CA ASP A 142 12.09 -4.79 11.94
C ASP A 142 13.59 -4.66 11.67
N GLU A 143 14.43 -4.77 12.70
CA GLU A 143 15.85 -4.49 12.63
C GLU A 143 16.57 -5.20 11.45
N GLY A 144 17.31 -4.43 10.65
CA GLY A 144 18.08 -4.92 9.51
C GLY A 144 17.25 -5.47 8.35
N SER A 145 15.94 -5.22 8.33
CA SER A 145 15.05 -5.71 7.29
C SER A 145 14.91 -4.75 6.10
N TYR A 146 14.36 -5.26 5.02
CA TYR A 146 14.13 -4.50 3.80
C TYR A 146 12.79 -4.85 3.16
N VAL A 147 12.05 -3.85 2.73
CA VAL A 147 10.83 -4.00 1.94
C VAL A 147 10.73 -2.94 0.84
N SER A 148 10.22 -3.34 -0.32
CA SER A 148 9.72 -2.45 -1.38
C SER A 148 8.21 -2.65 -1.50
N TYR A 149 7.47 -1.56 -1.43
CA TYR A 149 6.02 -1.56 -1.44
C TYR A 149 5.48 -0.53 -2.42
N LEU A 150 4.53 -0.94 -3.24
CA LEU A 150 3.85 -0.11 -4.23
C LEU A 150 2.36 -0.01 -3.90
N GLU A 151 1.85 1.20 -3.77
CA GLU A 151 0.42 1.46 -3.64
C GLU A 151 -0.15 2.03 -4.94
N GLY A 152 -1.16 1.38 -5.48
CA GLY A 152 -1.93 1.84 -6.62
C GLY A 152 -3.34 2.23 -6.19
N CYS A 153 -3.81 3.43 -6.58
CA CYS A 153 -5.16 3.87 -6.27
C CYS A 153 -5.85 4.41 -7.51
N THR A 154 -7.09 3.98 -7.72
CA THR A 154 -7.92 4.47 -8.83
C THR A 154 -9.42 4.50 -8.47
N ALA A 155 -10.18 5.29 -9.23
CA ALA A 155 -11.63 5.31 -9.19
C ALA A 155 -12.20 5.53 -10.60
N PRO A 156 -13.40 5.00 -10.92
CA PRO A 156 -14.08 5.34 -12.16
C PRO A 156 -14.48 6.82 -12.19
N MET A 157 -14.55 7.38 -13.39
CA MET A 157 -15.08 8.74 -13.61
C MET A 157 -16.58 8.77 -13.34
N ARG A 158 -17.02 9.70 -12.49
CA ARG A 158 -18.42 9.88 -12.11
C ARG A 158 -18.78 11.36 -12.04
N ASP A 159 -20.08 11.67 -12.19
CA ASP A 159 -20.64 13.02 -12.09
C ASP A 159 -20.76 13.54 -10.64
N GLU A 160 -20.40 12.74 -9.67
CA GLU A 160 -20.42 13.07 -8.25
C GLU A 160 -19.02 13.08 -7.66
N ASN A 161 -18.80 13.95 -6.66
CA ASN A 161 -17.53 13.95 -5.94
C ASN A 161 -17.48 12.76 -4.98
N GLN A 162 -16.28 12.15 -4.87
CA GLN A 162 -16.01 11.07 -3.94
C GLN A 162 -14.82 11.44 -3.06
N LEU A 163 -14.86 11.04 -1.80
CA LEU A 163 -13.78 11.26 -0.85
C LEU A 163 -12.90 10.02 -0.75
N HIS A 164 -11.60 10.22 -0.94
CA HIS A 164 -10.56 9.30 -0.57
C HIS A 164 -9.77 9.88 0.61
N ALA A 165 -9.89 9.26 1.77
CA ALA A 165 -9.20 9.70 2.98
C ALA A 165 -8.44 8.53 3.62
N ALA A 166 -7.17 8.38 3.23
CA ALA A 166 -6.31 7.29 3.66
C ALA A 166 -5.29 7.71 4.72
N CYS A 167 -4.82 6.74 5.50
CA CYS A 167 -3.69 6.89 6.40
C CYS A 167 -2.62 5.85 6.09
N VAL A 168 -1.34 6.28 6.02
CA VAL A 168 -0.20 5.40 5.81
C VAL A 168 0.82 5.62 6.92
N GLU A 169 1.08 4.56 7.68
CA GLU A 169 2.05 4.54 8.77
C GLU A 169 3.24 3.64 8.42
N LEU A 170 4.46 4.18 8.46
CA LEU A 170 5.69 3.42 8.23
C LEU A 170 6.56 3.44 9.49
N VAL A 171 7.01 2.27 9.93
CA VAL A 171 7.91 2.12 11.08
C VAL A 171 9.17 1.39 10.64
N ALA A 172 10.31 2.08 10.66
CA ALA A 172 11.61 1.52 10.33
C ALA A 172 12.47 1.41 11.59
N HIS A 173 12.77 0.19 12.01
CA HIS A 173 13.66 -0.10 13.13
C HIS A 173 15.13 0.07 12.70
N LYS A 174 16.08 -0.16 13.63
CA LYS A 174 17.51 -0.05 13.39
C LYS A 174 17.96 -0.80 12.13
N ASP A 175 18.77 -0.15 11.28
CA ASP A 175 19.29 -0.69 10.01
C ASP A 175 18.22 -1.13 9.01
N ALA A 176 16.94 -0.83 9.24
CA ALA A 176 15.84 -1.21 8.34
C ALA A 176 15.68 -0.22 7.19
N THR A 177 15.21 -0.72 6.06
CA THR A 177 14.91 0.10 4.88
C THR A 177 13.49 -0.17 4.36
N ILE A 178 12.70 0.89 4.24
CA ILE A 178 11.39 0.87 3.60
C ILE A 178 11.46 1.71 2.32
N LYS A 179 11.19 1.10 1.16
CA LYS A 179 10.87 1.82 -0.07
C LYS A 179 9.37 1.79 -0.26
N TYR A 180 8.73 2.94 -0.20
CA TYR A 180 7.30 3.09 -0.40
C TYR A 180 7.04 3.94 -1.63
N SER A 181 6.34 3.38 -2.59
CA SER A 181 5.97 4.07 -3.82
C SER A 181 4.44 4.16 -3.94
N THR A 182 3.94 5.28 -4.43
CA THR A 182 2.51 5.48 -4.70
C THR A 182 2.32 5.91 -6.14
N ILE A 183 1.40 5.25 -6.85
CA ILE A 183 0.91 5.70 -8.16
C ILE A 183 -0.60 5.89 -8.04
N GLN A 184 -1.04 7.14 -8.17
CA GLN A 184 -2.45 7.50 -8.08
C GLN A 184 -2.89 8.21 -9.35
N ASN A 185 -3.97 7.73 -9.94
CA ASN A 185 -4.58 8.31 -11.12
C ASN A 185 -6.07 8.51 -10.86
N TRP A 186 -6.44 9.76 -10.60
CA TRP A 186 -7.77 10.14 -10.22
C TRP A 186 -8.47 10.95 -11.31
N PHE A 187 -9.78 10.99 -11.27
CA PHE A 187 -10.58 11.89 -12.08
C PHE A 187 -10.67 13.27 -11.43
N SER A 188 -10.37 14.32 -12.17
CA SER A 188 -10.37 15.71 -11.66
C SER A 188 -11.73 16.39 -11.70
N GLY A 189 -12.73 15.77 -12.27
CA GLY A 189 -14.01 16.39 -12.61
C GLY A 189 -14.08 16.72 -14.11
N ASP A 190 -15.29 17.05 -14.58
CA ASP A 190 -15.54 17.49 -15.95
C ASP A 190 -15.10 18.94 -16.19
N LYS A 191 -15.37 19.46 -17.39
CA LYS A 191 -15.00 20.84 -17.77
C LYS A 191 -15.77 21.89 -17.00
N GLU A 192 -16.93 21.54 -16.47
CA GLU A 192 -17.80 22.36 -15.63
C GLU A 192 -17.44 22.26 -14.15
N GLY A 193 -16.43 21.46 -13.80
CA GLY A 193 -16.00 21.23 -12.41
C GLY A 193 -16.89 20.26 -11.63
N LYS A 194 -17.70 19.46 -12.32
CA LYS A 194 -18.59 18.49 -11.71
C LYS A 194 -17.92 17.15 -11.55
N GLY A 195 -18.16 16.47 -10.43
CA GLY A 195 -17.52 15.20 -10.09
C GLY A 195 -16.08 15.37 -9.61
N GLY A 196 -15.28 14.29 -9.70
CA GLY A 196 -13.89 14.27 -9.32
C GLY A 196 -13.64 13.81 -7.87
N ILE A 197 -12.41 13.44 -7.62
CA ILE A 197 -11.99 12.84 -6.34
C ILE A 197 -11.40 13.91 -5.43
N TYR A 198 -11.85 13.95 -4.19
CA TYR A 198 -11.19 14.65 -3.09
C TYR A 198 -10.23 13.69 -2.41
N ASN A 199 -8.92 13.91 -2.62
CA ASN A 199 -7.86 13.00 -2.25
C ASN A 199 -7.07 13.55 -1.04
N PHE A 200 -7.48 13.16 0.16
CA PHE A 200 -6.89 13.59 1.43
C PHE A 200 -6.14 12.42 2.07
N VAL A 201 -4.82 12.41 1.99
CA VAL A 201 -4.00 11.30 2.51
C VAL A 201 -2.98 11.79 3.52
N THR A 202 -3.06 11.23 4.72
CA THR A 202 -2.09 11.44 5.78
C THR A 202 -1.04 10.34 5.73
N LYS A 203 0.22 10.70 5.49
CA LYS A 203 1.34 9.76 5.46
C LYS A 203 2.38 10.15 6.49
N ARG A 204 2.73 9.24 7.39
CA ARG A 204 3.74 9.46 8.40
C ARG A 204 4.68 8.26 8.47
N GLY A 205 5.97 8.56 8.58
CA GLY A 205 7.00 7.56 8.87
C GLY A 205 7.66 7.82 10.21
N ASN A 206 8.20 6.77 10.80
CA ASN A 206 9.07 6.84 11.96
C ASN A 206 10.34 6.04 11.69
N CYS A 207 11.47 6.75 11.53
CA CYS A 207 12.80 6.18 11.56
C CYS A 207 13.21 6.02 13.03
N LEU A 208 12.79 4.89 13.62
CA LEU A 208 12.84 4.63 15.06
C LEU A 208 14.25 4.26 15.54
N GLY A 209 15.06 3.60 14.71
CA GLY A 209 16.39 3.13 15.08
C GLY A 209 17.49 3.67 14.16
N ASP A 210 18.74 3.55 14.62
CA ASP A 210 19.92 4.03 13.90
C ASP A 210 20.03 3.44 12.51
N ASN A 211 20.57 4.20 11.56
CA ASN A 211 20.78 3.85 10.15
C ASN A 211 19.51 3.46 9.41
N SER A 212 18.33 3.68 9.99
CA SER A 212 17.09 3.36 9.30
C SER A 212 16.82 4.32 8.13
N LYS A 213 16.12 3.82 7.10
CA LYS A 213 15.87 4.56 5.88
C LYS A 213 14.43 4.40 5.42
N ILE A 214 13.80 5.53 5.08
CA ILE A 214 12.54 5.58 4.37
C ILE A 214 12.75 6.31 3.04
N SER A 215 12.41 5.63 1.93
CA SER A 215 12.38 6.24 0.59
C SER A 215 10.93 6.35 0.14
N TRP A 216 10.50 7.56 -0.15
CA TRP A 216 9.12 7.89 -0.49
C TRP A 216 9.04 8.42 -1.92
N THR A 217 8.41 7.66 -2.83
CA THR A 217 8.16 8.10 -4.21
C THR A 217 6.67 8.23 -4.45
N GLN A 218 6.22 9.39 -4.92
CA GLN A 218 4.81 9.66 -5.17
C GLN A 218 4.61 10.19 -6.58
N VAL A 219 3.78 9.49 -7.36
CA VAL A 219 3.31 9.94 -8.67
C VAL A 219 1.79 10.06 -8.60
N GLU A 220 1.30 11.27 -8.77
CA GLU A 220 -0.11 11.59 -8.64
C GLU A 220 -0.58 12.43 -9.80
N THR A 221 -1.70 12.01 -10.39
CA THR A 221 -2.36 12.72 -11.48
C THR A 221 -3.86 12.83 -11.22
N GLY A 222 -4.46 13.88 -11.72
CA GLY A 222 -5.89 14.11 -11.58
C GLY A 222 -6.28 14.59 -10.18
N SER A 223 -7.45 14.14 -9.72
CA SER A 223 -8.23 14.62 -8.56
C SER A 223 -8.75 16.05 -8.69
N ALA A 224 -9.92 16.32 -8.10
CA ALA A 224 -10.47 17.67 -7.98
C ALA A 224 -9.69 18.48 -6.93
N ILE A 225 -9.36 17.84 -5.81
CA ILE A 225 -8.52 18.41 -4.76
C ILE A 225 -7.59 17.33 -4.23
N THR A 226 -6.30 17.64 -4.15
CA THR A 226 -5.33 16.79 -3.45
C THR A 226 -4.76 17.53 -2.26
N TRP A 227 -4.82 16.90 -1.10
CA TRP A 227 -4.15 17.36 0.11
C TRP A 227 -3.30 16.22 0.69
N LYS A 228 -1.99 16.33 0.50
CA LYS A 228 -1.01 15.39 1.01
C LYS A 228 0.19 16.10 1.58
N TYR A 229 0.63 15.68 2.75
CA TYR A 229 1.86 16.16 3.33
C TYR A 229 2.53 15.02 4.11
N PRO A 230 3.38 14.25 3.44
CA PRO A 230 4.16 13.21 4.11
C PRO A 230 5.16 13.83 5.08
N SER A 231 5.38 13.16 6.20
CA SER A 231 6.42 13.53 7.15
C SER A 231 7.04 12.31 7.80
N VAL A 232 8.28 12.45 8.29
CA VAL A 232 9.00 11.38 8.97
C VAL A 232 9.60 11.90 10.26
N ILE A 233 9.36 11.17 11.35
CA ILE A 233 10.01 11.39 12.64
C ILE A 233 11.36 10.68 12.60
N MET A 234 12.43 11.42 12.87
CA MET A 234 13.81 10.94 12.80
C MET A 234 14.33 10.79 14.24
N GLN A 235 14.33 9.57 14.80
CA GLN A 235 14.65 9.33 16.22
C GLN A 235 16.04 8.74 16.49
N GLY A 236 16.61 8.01 15.52
CA GLY A 236 17.94 7.40 15.64
C GLY A 236 19.05 8.27 15.05
N ASP A 237 20.26 7.72 15.01
CA ASP A 237 21.42 8.34 14.36
C ASP A 237 21.60 7.84 12.91
N ASN A 238 22.27 8.64 12.05
CA ASN A 238 22.57 8.31 10.65
C ASN A 238 21.33 7.94 9.81
N LEU A 239 20.23 8.63 10.02
CA LEU A 239 18.97 8.36 9.36
C LEU A 239 18.95 8.91 7.93
N SER A 240 18.15 8.29 7.06
CA SER A 240 17.95 8.77 5.70
C SER A 240 16.48 8.81 5.34
N LEU A 241 16.04 9.98 4.88
CA LEU A 241 14.75 10.20 4.25
C LEU A 241 14.99 10.67 2.81
N ILE A 242 14.38 9.97 1.85
CA ILE A 242 14.33 10.39 0.44
C ILE A 242 12.86 10.56 0.08
N HIS A 243 12.51 11.74 -0.43
CA HIS A 243 11.17 12.04 -0.94
C HIS A 243 11.31 12.59 -2.37
N ILE A 244 10.66 11.93 -3.34
CA ILE A 244 10.64 12.28 -4.76
C ILE A 244 9.21 12.40 -5.23
#